data_b1657b046c0860bca55b753777f404b8
#
_entry.id   b1657b046c0860bca55b753777f404b8
#
_cell.length_a   1.000
_cell.length_b   1.000
_cell.length_c   1.000
_cell.angle_alpha   90.00
_cell.angle_beta   90.00
_cell.angle_gamma   90.00
#
_symmetry.space_group_name_H-M   'P 1'
#
loop_
_entity.id
_entity.type
_entity.pdbx_description
1 polymer ?
#
loop_
_entity_poly.entity_id
_entity_poly.type
_entity_poly.pdbx_seq_one_letter_code
_entity_poly.pdbx_strand_id
1 'polypeptide(L)'
;GAMTPTLYVGSMVGFIFSTVLTSLGMEGNHTVAYAMVGMASFFAVAAQAPLTALVMVVEFSMSGQMIYPLLIGVVSAYGTGKLIRARSMYAASLAGSPASVVNLPMAQVHVHDLARHVVPQVAPDASLDDVSSLMLRNPGDLVFVVNKDGIYEGAIYPEDFLAVRRQMEVRKGAVPADAGALVRTGAPVLDAGTHLTDALKLFEQTHLPAFPVVWKNTGRLDGVLYRNALFQVITEMMKRESGGDVGM
;
A
#
# COMPACT_ATOMS: atom_id res chain seq x y z
N GLY A 1 8.35 1.96 9.87
CA GLY A 1 8.46 0.61 9.90
C GLY A 1 7.67 -0.18 10.93
N ALA A 2 7.01 -1.24 10.50
CA ALA A 2 6.24 -2.13 11.35
C ALA A 2 7.10 -3.20 12.07
N MET A 3 8.41 -3.25 11.81
CA MET A 3 9.30 -4.29 12.39
C MET A 3 9.40 -4.19 13.92
N THR A 4 9.70 -3.00 14.45
CA THR A 4 9.88 -2.81 15.89
C THR A 4 8.61 -3.12 16.69
N PRO A 5 7.40 -2.65 16.30
CA PRO A 5 6.17 -3.04 16.98
C PRO A 5 5.90 -4.54 16.99
N THR A 6 6.18 -5.25 15.89
CA THR A 6 5.95 -6.70 15.82
C THR A 6 6.89 -7.49 16.72
N LEU A 7 8.17 -7.10 16.81
CA LEU A 7 9.12 -7.71 17.72
C LEU A 7 8.72 -7.48 19.18
N TYR A 8 8.26 -6.27 19.50
CA TYR A 8 7.79 -5.94 20.84
C TYR A 8 6.57 -6.76 21.25
N VAL A 9 5.55 -6.84 20.39
CA VAL A 9 4.35 -7.66 20.67
C VAL A 9 4.73 -9.14 20.85
N GLY A 10 5.61 -9.67 19.99
CA GLY A 10 6.09 -11.04 20.11
C GLY A 10 6.82 -11.31 21.43
N SER A 11 7.67 -10.37 21.88
CA SER A 11 8.38 -10.50 23.16
C SER A 11 7.43 -10.48 24.35
N MET A 12 6.37 -9.64 24.31
CA MET A 12 5.36 -9.58 25.36
C MET A 12 4.55 -10.88 25.45
N VAL A 13 4.18 -11.48 24.33
CA VAL A 13 3.50 -12.79 24.30
C VAL A 13 4.40 -13.86 24.91
N GLY A 14 5.68 -13.90 24.55
CA GLY A 14 6.65 -14.83 25.16
C GLY A 14 6.85 -14.61 26.65
N PHE A 15 6.86 -13.36 27.10
CA PHE A 15 6.94 -13.01 28.52
C PHE A 15 5.70 -13.49 29.29
N ILE A 16 4.50 -13.24 28.79
CA ILE A 16 3.24 -13.70 29.38
C ILE A 16 3.24 -15.24 29.48
N PHE A 17 3.66 -15.91 28.42
CA PHE A 17 3.78 -17.37 28.40
C PHE A 17 4.72 -17.89 29.52
N SER A 18 5.90 -17.27 29.67
CA SER A 18 6.81 -17.60 30.77
C SER A 18 6.16 -17.42 32.14
N THR A 19 5.44 -16.32 32.34
CA THR A 19 4.74 -16.03 33.62
C THR A 19 3.69 -17.10 33.94
N VAL A 20 2.94 -17.53 32.95
CA VAL A 20 1.95 -18.62 33.10
C VAL A 20 2.63 -19.93 33.45
N LEU A 21 3.74 -20.30 32.79
CA LEU A 21 4.49 -21.53 33.13
C LEU A 21 5.01 -21.50 34.56
N THR A 22 5.54 -20.38 35.00
CA THR A 22 6.03 -20.21 36.40
C THR A 22 4.87 -20.36 37.40
N SER A 23 3.70 -19.82 37.10
CA SER A 23 2.50 -19.95 37.96
C SER A 23 1.98 -21.39 38.04
N LEU A 24 2.25 -22.22 37.03
CA LEU A 24 1.95 -23.65 37.00
C LEU A 24 3.00 -24.53 37.71
N GLY A 25 3.99 -23.90 38.37
CA GLY A 25 5.02 -24.62 39.16
C GLY A 25 6.19 -25.16 38.32
N MET A 26 6.34 -24.72 37.08
CA MET A 26 7.53 -25.06 36.29
C MET A 26 8.69 -24.16 36.73
N GLU A 27 9.63 -24.71 37.51
CA GLU A 27 10.81 -23.99 37.97
C GLU A 27 11.80 -23.81 36.83
N GLY A 28 12.22 -22.57 36.60
CA GLY A 28 13.28 -22.19 35.66
C GLY A 28 13.13 -20.74 35.24
N ASN A 29 14.13 -19.91 35.57
CA ASN A 29 14.12 -18.49 35.18
C ASN A 29 14.56 -18.33 33.73
N HIS A 30 13.72 -18.83 32.79
CA HIS A 30 13.96 -18.74 31.36
C HIS A 30 13.13 -17.63 30.64
N THR A 31 12.69 -16.65 31.43
CA THR A 31 11.79 -15.58 30.93
C THR A 31 12.35 -14.87 29.71
N VAL A 32 13.64 -14.56 29.70
CA VAL A 32 14.29 -13.92 28.55
C VAL A 32 14.28 -14.83 27.32
N ALA A 33 14.54 -16.14 27.52
CA ALA A 33 14.49 -17.09 26.40
C ALA A 33 13.09 -17.20 25.78
N TYR A 34 12.04 -17.29 26.61
CA TYR A 34 10.66 -17.31 26.11
C TYR A 34 10.28 -16.01 25.41
N ALA A 35 10.72 -14.85 25.92
CA ALA A 35 10.49 -13.57 25.27
C ALA A 35 11.17 -13.51 23.88
N MET A 36 12.40 -14.00 23.74
CA MET A 36 13.12 -14.08 22.47
C MET A 36 12.47 -15.05 21.49
N VAL A 37 12.03 -16.22 21.96
CA VAL A 37 11.29 -17.18 21.11
C VAL A 37 9.98 -16.59 20.63
N GLY A 38 9.23 -15.91 21.51
CA GLY A 38 7.99 -15.21 21.14
C GLY A 38 8.25 -14.11 20.10
N MET A 39 9.31 -13.32 20.29
CA MET A 39 9.75 -12.28 19.36
C MET A 39 10.01 -12.84 17.95
N ALA A 40 10.84 -13.88 17.85
CA ALA A 40 11.19 -14.50 16.58
C ALA A 40 9.98 -15.17 15.91
N SER A 41 9.18 -15.90 16.68
CA SER A 41 8.00 -16.62 16.22
C SER A 41 6.94 -15.68 15.66
N PHE A 42 6.63 -14.61 16.37
CA PHE A 42 5.64 -13.63 15.93
C PHE A 42 6.11 -12.89 14.68
N PHE A 43 7.36 -12.45 14.64
CA PHE A 43 7.92 -11.78 13.47
C PHE A 43 7.99 -12.69 12.24
N ALA A 44 8.34 -13.97 12.41
CA ALA A 44 8.38 -14.95 11.33
C ALA A 44 7.04 -15.10 10.60
N VAL A 45 5.94 -15.10 11.35
CA VAL A 45 4.57 -15.19 10.81
C VAL A 45 4.13 -13.87 10.22
N ALA A 46 4.32 -12.76 10.95
CA ALA A 46 3.87 -11.44 10.55
C ALA A 46 4.57 -10.94 9.29
N ALA A 47 5.87 -11.15 9.17
CA ALA A 47 6.67 -10.76 8.00
C ALA A 47 6.70 -11.83 6.90
N GLN A 48 6.30 -13.07 7.18
CA GLN A 48 6.47 -14.23 6.29
C GLN A 48 7.96 -14.50 5.95
N ALA A 49 8.87 -14.21 6.89
CA ALA A 49 10.32 -14.29 6.71
C ALA A 49 10.99 -15.07 7.86
N PRO A 50 10.83 -16.42 7.91
CA PRO A 50 11.27 -17.22 9.05
C PRO A 50 12.80 -17.21 9.24
N LEU A 51 13.58 -17.26 8.16
CA LEU A 51 15.05 -17.22 8.26
C LEU A 51 15.55 -15.86 8.77
N THR A 52 14.98 -14.77 8.29
CA THR A 52 15.32 -13.43 8.77
C THR A 52 14.99 -13.27 10.26
N ALA A 53 13.83 -13.78 10.70
CA ALA A 53 13.42 -13.77 12.10
C ALA A 53 14.43 -14.53 12.98
N LEU A 54 14.85 -15.72 12.55
CA LEU A 54 15.80 -16.56 13.26
C LEU A 54 17.15 -15.86 13.41
N VAL A 55 17.76 -15.44 12.30
CA VAL A 55 19.09 -14.82 12.29
C VAL A 55 19.10 -13.54 13.13
N MET A 56 18.09 -12.67 12.94
CA MET A 56 18.03 -11.40 13.66
C MET A 56 17.92 -11.57 15.16
N VAL A 57 17.10 -12.51 15.65
CA VAL A 57 16.96 -12.73 17.10
C VAL A 57 18.14 -13.50 17.68
N VAL A 58 18.78 -14.39 16.92
CA VAL A 58 20.06 -15.01 17.33
C VAL A 58 21.14 -13.94 17.53
N GLU A 59 21.26 -12.98 16.62
CA GLU A 59 22.18 -11.86 16.76
C GLU A 59 21.87 -11.01 18.01
N PHE A 60 20.60 -10.72 18.27
CA PHE A 60 20.21 -9.98 19.49
C PHE A 60 20.52 -10.74 20.77
N SER A 61 20.42 -12.08 20.75
CA SER A 61 20.69 -12.90 21.94
C SER A 61 22.17 -12.98 22.26
N MET A 62 23.06 -12.74 21.30
CA MET A 62 24.51 -12.93 21.41
C MET A 62 24.89 -14.31 21.94
N SER A 63 24.00 -15.31 21.81
CA SER A 63 24.17 -16.66 22.38
C SER A 63 23.82 -17.75 21.39
N GLY A 64 24.80 -18.56 20.99
CA GLY A 64 24.58 -19.70 20.11
C GLY A 64 23.66 -20.79 20.69
N GLN A 65 23.49 -20.84 22.00
CA GLN A 65 22.59 -21.81 22.64
C GLN A 65 21.12 -21.53 22.37
N MET A 66 20.77 -20.29 21.98
CA MET A 66 19.42 -19.90 21.64
C MET A 66 18.96 -20.37 20.27
N ILE A 67 19.85 -20.87 19.42
CA ILE A 67 19.51 -21.31 18.06
C ILE A 67 18.43 -22.41 18.08
N TYR A 68 18.57 -23.42 18.94
CA TYR A 68 17.63 -24.54 18.99
C TYR A 68 16.21 -24.14 19.43
N PRO A 69 16.01 -23.45 20.57
CA PRO A 69 14.66 -23.04 20.96
C PRO A 69 14.04 -22.04 19.99
N LEU A 70 14.82 -21.13 19.39
CA LEU A 70 14.37 -20.20 18.38
C LEU A 70 13.94 -20.93 17.10
N LEU A 71 14.71 -21.92 16.63
CA LEU A 71 14.38 -22.72 15.46
C LEU A 71 13.05 -23.45 15.64
N ILE A 72 12.87 -24.13 16.77
CA ILE A 72 11.62 -24.85 17.07
C ILE A 72 10.43 -23.88 17.11
N GLY A 73 10.57 -22.75 17.82
CA GLY A 73 9.53 -21.74 17.90
C GLY A 73 9.15 -21.14 16.56
N VAL A 74 10.14 -20.74 15.77
CA VAL A 74 9.93 -20.13 14.43
C VAL A 74 9.29 -21.13 13.47
N VAL A 75 9.79 -22.38 13.40
CA VAL A 75 9.23 -23.40 12.48
C VAL A 75 7.80 -23.75 12.85
N SER A 76 7.51 -23.95 14.14
CA SER A 76 6.17 -24.26 14.62
C SER A 76 5.20 -23.13 14.35
N ALA A 77 5.59 -21.88 14.67
CA ALA A 77 4.77 -20.70 14.43
C ALA A 77 4.52 -20.49 12.94
N TYR A 78 5.57 -20.56 12.12
CA TYR A 78 5.44 -20.38 10.65
C TYR A 78 4.57 -21.47 10.02
N GLY A 79 4.73 -22.74 10.43
CA GLY A 79 3.89 -23.85 9.97
C GLY A 79 2.42 -23.63 10.33
N THR A 80 2.14 -23.26 11.59
CA THR A 80 0.78 -22.92 12.04
C THR A 80 0.23 -21.72 11.27
N GLY A 81 1.02 -20.67 11.07
CA GLY A 81 0.65 -19.49 10.29
C GLY A 81 0.26 -19.84 8.85
N LYS A 82 0.98 -20.76 8.21
CA LYS A 82 0.64 -21.29 6.87
C LYS A 82 -0.68 -22.08 6.89
N LEU A 83 -0.90 -22.89 7.91
CA LEU A 83 -2.11 -23.70 8.03
C LEU A 83 -3.37 -22.83 8.17
N ILE A 84 -3.31 -21.74 8.94
CA ILE A 84 -4.42 -20.78 9.10
C ILE A 84 -4.47 -19.73 8.00
N ARG A 85 -3.61 -19.83 6.96
CA ARG A 85 -3.49 -18.88 5.85
C ARG A 85 -3.27 -17.43 6.31
N ALA A 86 -2.43 -17.24 7.35
CA ALA A 86 -2.06 -15.92 7.81
C ALA A 86 -1.44 -15.10 6.69
N ARG A 87 -1.94 -13.88 6.48
CA ARG A 87 -1.40 -12.96 5.48
C ARG A 87 -0.24 -12.18 6.07
N SER A 88 0.79 -11.92 5.26
CA SER A 88 1.88 -11.02 5.65
C SER A 88 1.34 -9.62 5.94
N MET A 89 1.88 -8.97 6.98
CA MET A 89 1.57 -7.56 7.27
C MET A 89 1.97 -6.63 6.10
N TYR A 90 2.94 -7.04 5.28
CA TYR A 90 3.33 -6.31 4.08
C TYR A 90 2.34 -6.53 2.92
N ALA A 91 1.66 -7.68 2.87
CA ALA A 91 0.63 -7.92 1.87
C ALA A 91 -0.58 -6.98 2.04
N ALA A 92 -0.90 -6.58 3.27
CA ALA A 92 -1.95 -5.60 3.54
C ALA A 92 -1.57 -4.19 3.04
N SER A 93 -0.29 -3.81 3.15
CA SER A 93 0.21 -2.54 2.61
C SER A 93 0.40 -2.57 1.09
N LEU A 94 0.48 -3.77 0.51
CA LEU A 94 0.55 -3.99 -0.94
C LEU A 94 -0.83 -4.27 -1.54
N ALA A 95 -1.88 -4.45 -0.73
CA ALA A 95 -3.26 -4.51 -1.20
C ALA A 95 -3.62 -3.15 -1.81
N GLY A 96 -3.73 -3.08 -3.14
CA GLY A 96 -3.73 -1.84 -3.93
C GLY A 96 -2.39 -1.51 -4.60
N SER A 97 -1.36 -2.34 -4.39
CA SER A 97 -0.13 -2.29 -5.18
C SER A 97 -0.27 -3.15 -6.44
N PRO A 98 0.29 -2.71 -7.58
CA PRO A 98 0.31 -3.48 -8.83
C PRO A 98 0.75 -4.96 -8.68
N ALA A 99 1.60 -5.24 -7.68
CA ALA A 99 2.14 -6.57 -7.43
C ALA A 99 1.09 -7.63 -6.99
N SER A 100 -0.05 -7.23 -6.44
CA SER A 100 -1.10 -8.18 -6.02
C SER A 100 -1.93 -8.71 -7.20
N VAL A 101 -1.97 -7.97 -8.28
CA VAL A 101 -2.80 -8.24 -9.46
C VAL A 101 -2.09 -9.12 -10.49
N VAL A 102 -0.76 -9.15 -10.45
CA VAL A 102 0.10 -9.91 -11.39
C VAL A 102 -0.19 -11.42 -11.41
N ASN A 103 -0.84 -11.96 -10.38
CA ASN A 103 -1.19 -13.39 -10.31
C ASN A 103 -2.54 -13.76 -10.96
N LEU A 104 -3.30 -12.76 -11.43
CA LEU A 104 -4.59 -12.98 -12.09
C LEU A 104 -4.40 -13.01 -13.62
N PRO A 105 -5.23 -13.78 -14.35
CA PRO A 105 -5.27 -13.64 -15.80
C PRO A 105 -5.64 -12.22 -16.21
N MET A 106 -4.96 -11.66 -17.20
CA MET A 106 -5.14 -10.26 -17.64
C MET A 106 -6.60 -9.91 -17.95
N ALA A 107 -7.38 -10.88 -18.43
CA ALA A 107 -8.79 -10.73 -18.74
C ALA A 107 -9.70 -10.58 -17.50
N GLN A 108 -9.21 -10.88 -16.30
CA GLN A 108 -9.98 -10.81 -15.04
C GLN A 108 -9.61 -9.59 -14.19
N VAL A 109 -8.64 -8.79 -14.64
CA VAL A 109 -8.17 -7.62 -13.91
C VAL A 109 -8.95 -6.39 -14.33
N HIS A 110 -9.50 -5.68 -13.36
CA HIS A 110 -10.22 -4.43 -13.55
C HIS A 110 -9.37 -3.23 -13.09
N VAL A 111 -9.72 -2.07 -13.56
CA VAL A 111 -9.07 -0.80 -13.20
C VAL A 111 -9.06 -0.56 -11.69
N HIS A 112 -10.17 -0.91 -11.00
CA HIS A 112 -10.27 -0.84 -9.55
C HIS A 112 -9.15 -1.59 -8.82
N ASP A 113 -8.76 -2.77 -9.31
CA ASP A 113 -7.74 -3.62 -8.67
C ASP A 113 -6.34 -2.98 -8.68
N LEU A 114 -6.10 -2.06 -9.60
CA LEU A 114 -4.83 -1.36 -9.82
C LEU A 114 -4.84 0.10 -9.39
N ALA A 115 -6.02 0.66 -9.15
CA ALA A 115 -6.17 2.04 -8.74
C ALA A 115 -5.55 2.27 -7.35
N ARG A 116 -4.87 3.41 -7.19
CA ARG A 116 -4.45 3.89 -5.88
C ARG A 116 -5.64 4.59 -5.22
N HIS A 117 -6.23 3.97 -4.21
CA HIS A 117 -7.46 4.45 -3.55
C HIS A 117 -7.23 5.60 -2.57
N VAL A 118 -6.02 5.70 -1.98
CA VAL A 118 -5.67 6.79 -1.08
C VAL A 118 -5.07 7.92 -1.91
N VAL A 119 -5.88 8.90 -2.25
CA VAL A 119 -5.50 10.04 -3.11
C VAL A 119 -5.80 11.37 -2.40
N PRO A 120 -5.01 12.44 -2.69
CA PRO A 120 -5.28 13.78 -2.16
C PRO A 120 -6.62 14.29 -2.67
N GLN A 121 -7.51 14.69 -1.75
CA GLN A 121 -8.85 15.17 -2.06
C GLN A 121 -9.12 16.49 -1.35
N VAL A 122 -9.85 17.37 -2.02
CA VAL A 122 -10.35 18.64 -1.47
C VAL A 122 -11.81 18.85 -1.86
N ALA A 123 -12.52 19.65 -1.06
CA ALA A 123 -13.85 20.11 -1.43
C ALA A 123 -13.75 21.24 -2.49
N PRO A 124 -14.80 21.49 -3.28
CA PRO A 124 -14.79 22.55 -4.29
C PRO A 124 -14.57 23.95 -3.73
N ASP A 125 -14.99 24.18 -2.47
CA ASP A 125 -14.86 25.41 -1.72
C ASP A 125 -13.56 25.52 -0.88
N ALA A 126 -12.66 24.54 -1.03
CA ALA A 126 -11.38 24.54 -0.32
C ALA A 126 -10.48 25.69 -0.77
N SER A 127 -9.70 26.22 0.18
CA SER A 127 -8.79 27.33 -0.09
C SER A 127 -7.58 26.89 -0.93
N LEU A 128 -6.96 27.84 -1.63
CA LEU A 128 -5.72 27.59 -2.36
C LEU A 128 -4.56 27.15 -1.46
N ASP A 129 -4.58 27.56 -0.19
CA ASP A 129 -3.57 27.16 0.79
C ASP A 129 -3.73 25.68 1.16
N ASP A 130 -4.97 25.18 1.24
CA ASP A 130 -5.23 23.75 1.45
C ASP A 130 -4.73 22.92 0.28
N VAL A 131 -5.02 23.34 -0.96
CA VAL A 131 -4.52 22.72 -2.18
C VAL A 131 -2.99 22.72 -2.20
N SER A 132 -2.36 23.85 -1.87
CA SER A 132 -0.91 24.00 -1.79
C SER A 132 -0.31 23.02 -0.78
N SER A 133 -0.90 22.93 0.39
CA SER A 133 -0.46 22.04 1.47
C SER A 133 -0.51 20.56 1.06
N LEU A 134 -1.57 20.18 0.35
CA LEU A 134 -1.71 18.79 -0.17
C LEU A 134 -0.71 18.49 -1.27
N MET A 135 -0.46 19.42 -2.20
CA MET A 135 0.54 19.24 -3.26
C MET A 135 1.96 19.17 -2.72
N LEU A 136 2.27 19.94 -1.67
CA LEU A 136 3.58 19.85 -1.00
C LEU A 136 3.79 18.52 -0.28
N ARG A 137 2.73 17.94 0.27
CA ARG A 137 2.79 16.63 0.94
C ARG A 137 2.83 15.46 -0.05
N ASN A 138 2.33 15.66 -1.26
CA ASN A 138 2.24 14.64 -2.31
C ASN A 138 2.83 15.17 -3.64
N PRO A 139 4.16 15.35 -3.73
CA PRO A 139 4.81 15.94 -4.89
C PRO A 139 4.54 15.13 -6.17
N GLY A 140 3.97 15.77 -7.17
CA GLY A 140 3.67 15.15 -8.47
C GLY A 140 2.33 14.41 -8.55
N ASP A 141 1.59 14.29 -7.44
CA ASP A 141 0.24 13.72 -7.45
C ASP A 141 -0.79 14.76 -7.92
N LEU A 142 -1.90 14.27 -8.50
CA LEU A 142 -3.09 15.06 -8.76
C LEU A 142 -3.86 15.31 -7.47
N VAL A 143 -4.47 16.49 -7.32
CA VAL A 143 -5.41 16.77 -6.25
C VAL A 143 -6.83 16.68 -6.82
N PHE A 144 -7.64 15.79 -6.27
CA PHE A 144 -8.99 15.54 -6.74
C PHE A 144 -9.99 16.41 -6.01
N VAL A 145 -10.93 16.99 -6.78
CA VAL A 145 -12.03 17.77 -6.21
C VAL A 145 -13.26 16.88 -6.15
N VAL A 146 -13.76 16.70 -4.94
CA VAL A 146 -14.93 15.87 -4.65
C VAL A 146 -15.91 16.66 -3.78
N ASN A 147 -17.19 16.51 -4.06
CA ASN A 147 -18.24 17.13 -3.24
C ASN A 147 -18.43 16.37 -1.90
N LYS A 148 -19.34 16.86 -1.07
CA LYS A 148 -19.66 16.27 0.25
C LYS A 148 -20.18 14.85 0.20
N ASP A 149 -20.71 14.41 -0.97
CA ASP A 149 -21.22 13.07 -1.20
C ASP A 149 -20.12 12.11 -1.74
N GLY A 150 -18.90 12.64 -1.95
CA GLY A 150 -17.78 11.90 -2.53
C GLY A 150 -17.82 11.77 -4.05
N ILE A 151 -18.68 12.56 -4.72
CA ILE A 151 -18.80 12.57 -6.18
C ILE A 151 -17.63 13.37 -6.75
N TYR A 152 -17.00 12.83 -7.77
CA TYR A 152 -15.89 13.44 -8.48
C TYR A 152 -16.36 14.62 -9.34
N GLU A 153 -15.77 15.78 -9.16
CA GLU A 153 -16.05 17.00 -9.92
C GLU A 153 -14.91 17.36 -10.89
N GLY A 154 -13.68 16.94 -10.60
CA GLY A 154 -12.53 17.17 -11.44
C GLY A 154 -11.21 17.02 -10.71
N ALA A 155 -10.11 17.33 -11.38
CA ALA A 155 -8.78 17.26 -10.82
C ALA A 155 -8.00 18.57 -11.05
N ILE A 156 -7.13 18.89 -10.10
CA ILE A 156 -6.17 19.98 -10.18
C ILE A 156 -4.81 19.37 -10.50
N TYR A 157 -4.25 19.79 -11.63
CA TYR A 157 -2.94 19.34 -12.07
C TYR A 157 -1.84 20.22 -11.47
N PRO A 158 -0.68 19.66 -11.09
CA PRO A 158 0.42 20.45 -10.54
C PRO A 158 0.87 21.60 -11.43
N GLU A 159 0.86 21.41 -12.76
CA GLU A 159 1.22 22.45 -13.72
C GLU A 159 0.24 23.63 -13.73
N ASP A 160 -1.07 23.35 -13.62
CA ASP A 160 -2.09 24.40 -13.58
C ASP A 160 -1.99 25.21 -12.29
N PHE A 161 -1.81 24.52 -11.17
CA PHE A 161 -1.60 25.17 -9.88
C PHE A 161 -0.35 26.07 -9.88
N LEU A 162 0.76 25.59 -10.41
CA LEU A 162 1.99 26.37 -10.52
C LEU A 162 1.85 27.56 -11.46
N ALA A 163 1.11 27.43 -12.57
CA ALA A 163 0.82 28.52 -13.49
C ALA A 163 0.05 29.65 -12.80
N VAL A 164 -1.02 29.30 -12.07
CA VAL A 164 -1.81 30.27 -11.29
C VAL A 164 -0.96 30.93 -10.21
N ARG A 165 -0.16 30.18 -9.49
CA ARG A 165 0.71 30.71 -8.43
C ARG A 165 1.74 31.71 -8.96
N ARG A 166 2.35 31.43 -10.12
CA ARG A 166 3.25 32.38 -10.80
C ARG A 166 2.52 33.67 -11.24
N GLN A 167 1.26 33.55 -11.71
CA GLN A 167 0.47 34.72 -12.07
C GLN A 167 0.13 35.58 -10.84
N MET A 168 -0.07 34.98 -9.67
CA MET A 168 -0.30 35.66 -8.41
C MET A 168 0.91 36.50 -8.00
N GLU A 169 2.12 35.96 -8.14
CA GLU A 169 3.36 36.67 -7.79
C GLU A 169 3.65 37.88 -8.72
N VAL A 170 3.25 37.75 -9.98
CA VAL A 170 3.52 38.79 -11.01
C VAL A 170 2.42 39.85 -11.11
N ARG A 171 1.16 39.46 -10.94
CA ARG A 171 0.00 40.36 -10.98
C ARG A 171 -0.66 40.39 -9.60
N LYS A 172 -0.62 41.53 -8.94
CA LYS A 172 -1.46 41.85 -7.75
C LYS A 172 -2.95 41.98 -8.14
N GLY A 173 -3.50 41.00 -8.87
CA GLY A 173 -4.87 41.03 -9.41
C GLY A 173 -5.68 39.84 -8.88
N ALA A 174 -6.98 39.84 -9.19
CA ALA A 174 -7.98 38.88 -8.70
C ALA A 174 -7.48 37.41 -8.84
N VAL A 175 -7.35 36.79 -7.70
CA VAL A 175 -6.92 35.41 -7.50
C VAL A 175 -8.15 34.52 -7.55
N PRO A 176 -8.12 33.31 -8.16
CA PRO A 176 -9.15 32.33 -7.93
C PRO A 176 -9.33 32.11 -6.43
N ALA A 177 -10.55 32.20 -5.92
CA ALA A 177 -10.78 32.19 -4.50
C ALA A 177 -10.76 30.79 -3.88
N ASP A 178 -10.98 29.76 -4.70
CA ASP A 178 -11.21 28.39 -4.28
C ASP A 178 -10.64 27.35 -5.26
N ALA A 179 -10.64 26.11 -4.81
CA ALA A 179 -10.17 24.94 -5.58
C ALA A 179 -11.01 24.72 -6.84
N GLY A 180 -12.31 25.03 -6.80
CA GLY A 180 -13.24 24.87 -7.93
C GLY A 180 -12.83 25.66 -9.16
N ALA A 181 -12.21 26.83 -8.99
CA ALA A 181 -11.72 27.66 -10.08
C ALA A 181 -10.47 27.09 -10.80
N LEU A 182 -9.77 26.15 -10.17
CA LEU A 182 -8.58 25.48 -10.71
C LEU A 182 -8.88 24.13 -11.33
N VAL A 183 -10.11 23.64 -11.20
CA VAL A 183 -10.50 22.32 -11.66
C VAL A 183 -10.50 22.23 -13.18
N ARG A 184 -9.76 21.27 -13.71
CA ARG A 184 -9.96 20.81 -15.10
C ARG A 184 -11.22 19.95 -15.15
N THR A 185 -12.33 20.55 -15.58
CA THR A 185 -13.56 19.84 -15.89
C THR A 185 -13.47 19.17 -17.26
N GLY A 186 -14.04 17.95 -17.38
CA GLY A 186 -14.06 17.24 -18.68
C GLY A 186 -12.79 16.42 -18.97
N ALA A 187 -11.87 16.28 -18.02
CA ALA A 187 -10.80 15.29 -18.15
C ALA A 187 -11.40 13.88 -18.25
N PRO A 188 -10.87 13.02 -19.14
CA PRO A 188 -11.38 11.67 -19.28
C PRO A 188 -11.19 10.90 -17.96
N VAL A 189 -12.24 10.16 -17.58
CA VAL A 189 -12.25 9.31 -16.39
C VAL A 189 -12.31 7.84 -16.80
N LEU A 190 -11.76 6.95 -15.97
CA LEU A 190 -11.92 5.52 -16.11
C LEU A 190 -13.04 5.03 -15.18
N ASP A 191 -13.89 4.16 -15.68
CA ASP A 191 -14.81 3.43 -14.82
C ASP A 191 -14.04 2.34 -14.05
N ALA A 192 -14.29 2.24 -12.75
CA ALA A 192 -13.66 1.26 -11.86
C ALA A 192 -13.84 -0.19 -12.34
N GLY A 193 -14.97 -0.49 -13.01
CA GLY A 193 -15.28 -1.79 -13.60
C GLY A 193 -14.66 -2.05 -14.98
N THR A 194 -13.91 -1.10 -15.55
CA THR A 194 -13.28 -1.27 -16.86
C THR A 194 -12.17 -2.33 -16.80
N HIS A 195 -12.07 -3.15 -17.86
CA HIS A 195 -10.97 -4.11 -17.98
C HIS A 195 -9.63 -3.41 -18.27
N LEU A 196 -8.57 -4.02 -17.81
CA LEU A 196 -7.21 -3.48 -17.94
C LEU A 196 -6.80 -3.21 -19.39
N THR A 197 -7.22 -4.08 -20.31
CA THR A 197 -6.97 -3.95 -21.76
C THR A 197 -7.58 -2.70 -22.37
N ASP A 198 -8.75 -2.29 -21.90
CA ASP A 198 -9.42 -1.11 -22.43
C ASP A 198 -8.85 0.18 -21.81
N ALA A 199 -8.45 0.11 -20.55
CA ALA A 199 -7.68 1.18 -19.92
C ALA A 199 -6.35 1.44 -20.64
N LEU A 200 -5.64 0.38 -21.07
CA LEU A 200 -4.41 0.50 -21.85
C LEU A 200 -4.61 1.29 -23.14
N LYS A 201 -5.66 0.95 -23.92
CA LYS A 201 -6.00 1.67 -25.15
C LYS A 201 -6.23 3.17 -24.91
N LEU A 202 -6.90 3.50 -23.80
CA LEU A 202 -7.15 4.89 -23.44
C LEU A 202 -5.87 5.64 -23.09
N PHE A 203 -4.95 5.00 -22.37
CA PHE A 203 -3.63 5.57 -22.07
C PHE A 203 -2.77 5.77 -23.34
N GLU A 204 -2.85 4.88 -24.30
CA GLU A 204 -2.16 5.00 -25.60
C GLU A 204 -2.66 6.18 -26.41
N GLN A 205 -3.99 6.40 -26.43
CA GLN A 205 -4.63 7.46 -27.22
C GLN A 205 -4.42 8.85 -26.63
N THR A 206 -4.36 8.98 -25.30
CA THR A 206 -4.44 10.30 -24.64
C THR A 206 -3.11 10.85 -24.15
N HIS A 207 -2.07 10.02 -24.06
CA HIS A 207 -0.76 10.37 -23.50
C HIS A 207 -0.78 10.98 -22.09
N LEU A 208 -1.91 10.89 -21.37
CA LEU A 208 -2.01 11.39 -19.99
C LEU A 208 -1.19 10.53 -19.02
N PRO A 209 -0.61 11.14 -17.98
CA PRO A 209 0.19 10.40 -16.98
C PRO A 209 -0.67 9.58 -16.03
N ALA A 210 -1.93 9.97 -15.82
CA ALA A 210 -2.85 9.31 -14.89
C ALA A 210 -4.31 9.60 -15.28
N PHE A 211 -5.20 8.70 -14.87
CA PHE A 211 -6.64 8.87 -14.98
C PHE A 211 -7.31 8.75 -13.61
N PRO A 212 -8.25 9.65 -13.27
CA PRO A 212 -9.16 9.44 -12.18
C PRO A 212 -10.04 8.20 -12.46
N VAL A 213 -10.22 7.39 -11.42
CA VAL A 213 -11.06 6.19 -11.46
C VAL A 213 -12.33 6.48 -10.69
N VAL A 214 -13.47 6.31 -11.32
CA VAL A 214 -14.78 6.59 -10.74
C VAL A 214 -15.71 5.40 -10.93
N TRP A 215 -16.66 5.22 -10.02
CA TRP A 215 -17.75 4.28 -10.19
C TRP A 215 -18.83 4.94 -11.07
N LYS A 216 -19.02 4.44 -12.29
CA LYS A 216 -19.94 5.00 -13.28
C LYS A 216 -21.39 5.11 -12.79
N ASN A 217 -21.81 4.19 -11.93
CA ASN A 217 -23.17 4.14 -11.37
C ASN A 217 -23.42 5.22 -10.31
N THR A 218 -22.39 5.65 -9.56
CA THR A 218 -22.53 6.61 -8.46
C THR A 218 -21.79 7.92 -8.69
N GLY A 219 -20.90 7.99 -9.67
CA GLY A 219 -20.00 9.13 -9.89
C GLY A 219 -18.94 9.32 -8.80
N ARG A 220 -18.86 8.40 -7.83
CA ARG A 220 -17.91 8.51 -6.70
C ARG A 220 -16.50 8.21 -7.15
N LEU A 221 -15.57 9.01 -6.62
CA LEU A 221 -14.15 8.78 -6.83
C LEU A 221 -13.72 7.49 -6.11
N ASP A 222 -13.13 6.56 -6.85
CA ASP A 222 -12.54 5.32 -6.34
C ASP A 222 -11.03 5.50 -6.10
N GLY A 223 -10.35 6.23 -6.98
CA GLY A 223 -8.92 6.45 -6.87
C GLY A 223 -8.30 7.02 -8.14
N VAL A 224 -7.04 6.70 -8.37
CA VAL A 224 -6.28 7.10 -9.56
C VAL A 224 -5.50 5.92 -10.13
N LEU A 225 -5.52 5.75 -11.44
CA LEU A 225 -4.66 4.82 -12.15
C LEU A 225 -3.55 5.59 -12.86
N TYR A 226 -2.31 5.33 -12.48
CA TYR A 226 -1.13 5.91 -13.13
C TYR A 226 -0.67 5.05 -14.30
N ARG A 227 -0.22 5.72 -15.37
CA ARG A 227 0.33 5.05 -16.56
C ARG A 227 1.48 4.09 -16.21
N ASN A 228 2.43 4.52 -15.40
CA ASN A 228 3.58 3.71 -15.00
C ASN A 228 3.15 2.44 -14.24
N ALA A 229 2.15 2.53 -13.36
CA ALA A 229 1.63 1.38 -12.62
C ALA A 229 0.99 0.36 -13.58
N LEU A 230 0.18 0.83 -14.54
CA LEU A 230 -0.42 0.00 -15.56
C LEU A 230 0.63 -0.76 -16.40
N PHE A 231 1.61 -0.02 -16.96
CA PHE A 231 2.66 -0.63 -17.79
C PHE A 231 3.54 -1.59 -17.01
N GLN A 232 3.83 -1.30 -15.76
CA GLN A 232 4.60 -2.21 -14.90
C GLN A 232 3.89 -3.55 -14.72
N VAL A 233 2.59 -3.54 -14.45
CA VAL A 233 1.79 -4.76 -14.28
C VAL A 233 1.70 -5.54 -15.57
N ILE A 234 1.42 -4.89 -16.69
CA ILE A 234 1.36 -5.54 -18.00
C ILE A 234 2.70 -6.20 -18.35
N THR A 235 3.81 -5.49 -18.16
CA THR A 235 5.15 -6.03 -18.44
C THR A 235 5.45 -7.25 -17.57
N GLU A 236 5.06 -7.25 -16.31
CA GLU A 236 5.27 -8.36 -15.40
C GLU A 236 4.39 -9.57 -15.75
N MET A 237 3.13 -9.33 -16.17
CA MET A 237 2.23 -10.38 -16.65
C MET A 237 2.76 -11.03 -17.94
N MET A 238 3.21 -10.23 -18.90
CA MET A 238 3.78 -10.72 -20.17
C MET A 238 5.06 -11.54 -19.96
N LYS A 239 5.93 -11.13 -19.02
CA LYS A 239 7.12 -11.91 -18.66
C LYS A 239 6.79 -13.29 -18.12
N ARG A 240 5.70 -13.42 -17.38
CA ARG A 240 5.26 -14.70 -16.82
C ARG A 240 4.67 -15.62 -17.88
N GLU A 241 3.86 -15.08 -18.79
CA GLU A 241 3.32 -15.86 -19.91
C GLU A 241 4.43 -16.36 -20.82
N SER A 242 5.45 -15.54 -21.08
CA SER A 242 6.61 -15.96 -21.89
C SER A 242 7.61 -16.86 -21.16
N GLY A 243 7.67 -16.81 -19.82
CA GLY A 243 8.57 -17.63 -18.99
C GLY A 243 7.98 -18.99 -18.60
N GLY A 244 6.68 -19.20 -18.80
CA GLY A 244 6.01 -20.49 -18.54
C GLY A 244 6.22 -21.56 -19.59
N ASP A 245 6.83 -21.23 -20.73
CA ASP A 245 7.01 -22.17 -21.88
C ASP A 245 8.43 -22.77 -21.98
N VAL A 246 9.27 -22.62 -20.94
CA VAL A 246 10.61 -23.20 -20.87
C VAL A 246 10.71 -24.13 -19.68
N GLY A 247 9.92 -25.21 -19.68
CA GLY A 247 9.92 -26.19 -18.61
C GLY A 247 9.13 -27.46 -18.96
N MET A 248 9.43 -28.06 -20.08
CA MET A 248 9.18 -29.50 -20.37
C MET A 248 10.49 -30.21 -20.71
#